data_9aa66b77beda671d56bca55c20dd9a19
#
_entry.id   9aa66b77beda671d56bca55c20dd9a19
#
_cell.length_a   1.000
_cell.length_b   1.000
_cell.length_c   1.000
_cell.angle_alpha   90.00
_cell.angle_beta   90.00
_cell.angle_gamma   90.00
#
_symmetry.space_group_name_H-M   'P 1'
#
loop_
_entity.id
_entity.type
_entity.pdbx_description
1 polymer ?
#
loop_
_entity_poly.entity_id
_entity_poly.type
_entity_poly.pdbx_seq_one_letter_code
_entity_poly.pdbx_strand_id
1 'polypeptide(L)'
;MHSWNGKYRRGADLWTPNFNVPMQDSLLWVYEGQTQYWGNVLAARSGVRPLPASIDALALVAATYADNRAGLQWRGIQDTTTDPIVVGRAARAYLNSQRSEDYYRGGQMIWLEADALIRAKSGGRKSLDDFARAFFGINDGEWKTQATYTFEDVVATLNGVQPHDWKTFLRDRLDGKTGLTGGIEASGWKLVYKDEPNAYAKANARGGGADYTYSLGLSLNKEGVIGDVRWDGPAFKAGISTGATILSVNGQDYSDDVLKDAITAAKGSKAPIQL
;
A
#
# COMPACT_ATOMS: atom_id res chain seq x y z
N MET A 1 -17.23 -0.15 -0.09
CA MET A 1 -16.91 -1.42 -0.76
C MET A 1 -17.24 -2.65 0.07
N HIS A 2 -16.97 -2.69 1.36
CA HIS A 2 -17.21 -3.88 2.21
C HIS A 2 -18.68 -4.36 2.31
N SER A 3 -19.64 -3.57 1.86
CA SER A 3 -21.02 -4.09 1.68
C SER A 3 -21.10 -5.17 0.60
N TRP A 4 -20.31 -5.03 -0.46
CA TRP A 4 -20.19 -6.03 -1.54
C TRP A 4 -19.05 -7.01 -1.27
N ASN A 5 -17.82 -6.49 -1.11
CA ASN A 5 -16.65 -7.31 -0.84
C ASN A 5 -16.45 -7.43 0.67
N GLY A 6 -17.02 -8.45 1.24
CA GLY A 6 -16.98 -8.74 2.67
C GLY A 6 -18.31 -9.19 3.25
N LYS A 7 -19.34 -8.34 3.21
CA LYS A 7 -20.65 -8.70 3.79
C LYS A 7 -21.49 -9.54 2.83
N TYR A 8 -21.55 -9.16 1.57
CA TYR A 8 -22.31 -9.91 0.56
C TYR A 8 -21.49 -11.07 0.00
N ARG A 9 -20.24 -10.81 -0.40
CA ARG A 9 -19.33 -11.81 -0.97
C ARG A 9 -17.96 -11.72 -0.33
N ARG A 10 -17.38 -12.84 0.08
CA ARG A 10 -16.04 -12.90 0.72
C ARG A 10 -15.26 -14.14 0.32
N GLY A 11 -13.95 -14.16 0.59
CA GLY A 11 -13.13 -15.36 0.40
C GLY A 11 -13.74 -16.57 1.10
N ALA A 12 -13.73 -17.72 0.43
CA ALA A 12 -14.33 -18.94 0.95
C ALA A 12 -13.70 -19.36 2.28
N ASP A 13 -12.40 -19.17 2.43
CA ASP A 13 -11.64 -19.51 3.62
C ASP A 13 -11.73 -18.46 4.75
N LEU A 14 -12.21 -17.26 4.41
CA LEU A 14 -12.50 -16.21 5.41
C LEU A 14 -13.89 -16.39 6.06
N TRP A 15 -14.75 -17.19 5.44
CA TRP A 15 -16.07 -17.51 5.99
C TRP A 15 -15.98 -18.77 6.87
N THR A 16 -16.56 -18.69 8.07
CA THR A 16 -16.67 -19.84 8.97
C THR A 16 -18.10 -19.99 9.47
N PRO A 17 -18.58 -21.23 9.67
CA PRO A 17 -19.95 -21.47 10.12
C PRO A 17 -20.19 -21.05 11.59
N ASN A 18 -19.14 -20.94 12.39
CA ASN A 18 -19.16 -20.52 13.78
C ASN A 18 -17.75 -20.11 14.26
N PHE A 19 -17.63 -19.63 15.49
CA PHE A 19 -16.36 -19.15 16.07
C PHE A 19 -15.38 -20.27 16.47
N ASN A 20 -15.77 -21.53 16.40
CA ASN A 20 -14.87 -22.66 16.73
C ASN A 20 -14.05 -23.12 15.51
N VAL A 21 -14.36 -22.61 14.33
CA VAL A 21 -13.60 -22.88 13.11
C VAL A 21 -12.69 -21.70 12.82
N PRO A 22 -11.36 -21.88 12.75
CA PRO A 22 -10.43 -20.80 12.45
C PRO A 22 -10.68 -20.23 11.05
N MET A 23 -10.72 -18.90 10.94
CA MET A 23 -10.66 -18.22 9.65
C MET A 23 -9.29 -18.47 8.99
N GLN A 24 -9.31 -18.54 7.67
CA GLN A 24 -8.13 -18.50 6.82
C GLN A 24 -8.18 -17.21 6.01
N ASP A 25 -7.05 -16.56 5.85
CA ASP A 25 -7.00 -15.19 5.32
C ASP A 25 -6.35 -15.10 3.93
N SER A 26 -6.25 -16.23 3.19
CA SER A 26 -5.45 -16.33 1.96
C SER A 26 -5.87 -15.36 0.85
N LEU A 27 -7.11 -14.85 0.87
CA LEU A 27 -7.68 -13.93 -0.11
C LEU A 27 -7.85 -12.50 0.40
N LEU A 28 -7.15 -12.09 1.48
CA LEU A 28 -7.20 -10.72 1.98
C LEU A 28 -6.72 -9.69 0.95
N TRP A 29 -5.84 -10.06 0.03
CA TRP A 29 -5.44 -9.18 -1.07
C TRP A 29 -6.60 -8.87 -2.05
N VAL A 30 -7.64 -9.73 -2.10
CA VAL A 30 -8.92 -9.44 -2.78
C VAL A 30 -9.82 -8.64 -1.86
N TYR A 31 -10.06 -9.16 -0.65
CA TYR A 31 -10.98 -8.57 0.31
C TYR A 31 -10.59 -7.14 0.69
N GLU A 32 -9.36 -6.92 1.08
CA GLU A 32 -8.83 -5.63 1.51
C GLU A 32 -8.14 -4.86 0.38
N GLY A 33 -7.29 -5.53 -0.39
CA GLY A 33 -6.53 -4.89 -1.45
C GLY A 33 -7.40 -4.29 -2.55
N GLN A 34 -8.41 -5.04 -3.01
CA GLN A 34 -9.38 -4.51 -3.98
C GLN A 34 -10.25 -3.42 -3.36
N THR A 35 -10.61 -3.55 -2.07
CA THR A 35 -11.36 -2.52 -1.36
C THR A 35 -10.56 -1.23 -1.24
N GLN A 36 -9.25 -1.29 -1.01
CA GLN A 36 -8.36 -0.12 -1.04
C GLN A 36 -8.32 0.51 -2.44
N TYR A 37 -8.19 -0.29 -3.50
CA TYR A 37 -8.25 0.19 -4.87
C TYR A 37 -9.56 0.96 -5.12
N TRP A 38 -10.70 0.34 -4.84
CA TRP A 38 -12.01 0.97 -5.05
C TRP A 38 -12.24 2.17 -4.16
N GLY A 39 -11.74 2.16 -2.92
CA GLY A 39 -11.81 3.30 -2.01
C GLY A 39 -11.16 4.55 -2.61
N ASN A 40 -9.97 4.39 -3.21
CA ASN A 40 -9.28 5.49 -3.88
C ASN A 40 -9.99 5.94 -5.17
N VAL A 41 -10.39 5.00 -6.02
CA VAL A 41 -11.08 5.30 -7.29
C VAL A 41 -12.43 5.98 -7.05
N LEU A 42 -13.25 5.45 -6.14
CA LEU A 42 -14.57 6.00 -5.84
C LEU A 42 -14.49 7.35 -5.13
N ALA A 43 -13.51 7.56 -4.25
CA ALA A 43 -13.30 8.86 -3.62
C ALA A 43 -12.97 9.96 -4.64
N ALA A 44 -12.20 9.61 -5.69
CA ALA A 44 -11.92 10.53 -6.79
C ALA A 44 -13.15 10.76 -7.68
N ARG A 45 -13.83 9.67 -8.10
CA ARG A 45 -14.99 9.74 -8.99
C ARG A 45 -16.18 10.50 -8.38
N SER A 46 -16.39 10.36 -7.07
CA SER A 46 -17.47 11.05 -6.35
C SER A 46 -17.16 12.50 -5.99
N GLY A 47 -15.91 12.95 -6.19
CA GLY A 47 -15.48 14.29 -5.80
C GLY A 47 -15.25 14.47 -4.29
N VAL A 48 -15.42 13.43 -3.46
CA VAL A 48 -15.11 13.47 -2.02
C VAL A 48 -13.62 13.79 -1.79
N ARG A 49 -12.76 13.28 -2.67
CA ARG A 49 -11.36 13.68 -2.73
C ARG A 49 -11.07 14.26 -4.10
N PRO A 50 -10.54 15.50 -4.19
CA PRO A 50 -10.13 16.08 -5.48
C PRO A 50 -9.15 15.18 -6.23
N LEU A 51 -9.24 15.16 -7.57
CA LEU A 51 -8.37 14.32 -8.39
C LEU A 51 -6.87 14.54 -8.13
N PRO A 52 -6.35 15.78 -8.01
CA PRO A 52 -4.93 15.98 -7.68
C PRO A 52 -4.54 15.33 -6.35
N ALA A 53 -5.36 15.46 -5.30
CA ALA A 53 -5.09 14.83 -4.00
C ALA A 53 -5.18 13.30 -4.05
N SER A 54 -6.00 12.75 -4.95
CA SER A 54 -6.08 11.30 -5.18
C SER A 54 -4.84 10.77 -5.89
N ILE A 55 -4.31 11.52 -6.85
CA ILE A 55 -3.05 11.21 -7.52
C ILE A 55 -1.88 11.34 -6.54
N ASP A 56 -1.83 12.39 -5.73
CA ASP A 56 -0.84 12.57 -4.67
C ASP A 56 -0.83 11.41 -3.66
N ALA A 57 -2.02 10.95 -3.25
CA ALA A 57 -2.16 9.78 -2.36
C ALA A 57 -1.62 8.51 -3.01
N LEU A 58 -1.92 8.30 -4.30
CA LEU A 58 -1.42 7.16 -5.06
C LEU A 58 0.12 7.22 -5.21
N ALA A 59 0.68 8.41 -5.42
CA ALA A 59 2.12 8.61 -5.51
C ALA A 59 2.85 8.18 -4.22
N LEU A 60 2.29 8.46 -3.04
CA LEU A 60 2.87 7.99 -1.78
C LEU A 60 2.87 6.47 -1.65
N VAL A 61 1.77 5.82 -2.09
CA VAL A 61 1.72 4.35 -2.12
C VAL A 61 2.75 3.82 -3.11
N ALA A 62 2.85 4.39 -4.31
CA ALA A 62 3.81 3.99 -5.32
C ALA A 62 5.27 4.15 -4.82
N ALA A 63 5.60 5.27 -4.18
CA ALA A 63 6.92 5.51 -3.60
C ALA A 63 7.27 4.47 -2.53
N THR A 64 6.28 4.06 -1.72
CA THR A 64 6.47 2.99 -0.74
C THR A 64 6.96 1.70 -1.41
N TYR A 65 6.34 1.29 -2.51
CA TYR A 65 6.68 0.04 -3.21
C TYR A 65 7.87 0.17 -4.17
N ALA A 66 8.18 1.36 -4.63
CA ALA A 66 9.39 1.61 -5.43
C ALA A 66 10.65 1.58 -4.56
N ASP A 67 10.63 2.27 -3.40
CA ASP A 67 11.87 2.60 -2.70
C ASP A 67 11.87 2.30 -1.19
N ASN A 68 10.72 1.97 -0.59
CA ASN A 68 10.61 1.81 0.86
C ASN A 68 9.98 0.47 1.28
N ARG A 69 10.28 -0.62 0.59
CA ARG A 69 9.84 -1.97 0.97
C ARG A 69 10.95 -3.00 0.78
N ALA A 70 11.99 -2.90 1.59
CA ALA A 70 13.09 -3.87 1.63
C ALA A 70 12.58 -5.32 1.84
N GLY A 71 11.48 -5.49 2.56
CA GLY A 71 10.84 -6.78 2.76
C GLY A 71 10.36 -7.48 1.48
N LEU A 72 10.19 -6.75 0.35
CA LEU A 72 9.89 -7.36 -0.95
C LEU A 72 10.94 -8.37 -1.41
N GLN A 73 12.16 -8.28 -0.91
CA GLN A 73 13.25 -9.19 -1.27
C GLN A 73 13.10 -10.57 -0.64
N TRP A 74 12.35 -10.71 0.44
CA TRP A 74 12.25 -11.96 1.20
C TRP A 74 10.82 -12.40 1.53
N ARG A 75 9.82 -11.51 1.41
CA ARG A 75 8.45 -11.78 1.81
C ARG A 75 7.44 -11.34 0.75
N GLY A 76 6.66 -12.26 0.22
CA GLY A 76 5.56 -11.98 -0.72
C GLY A 76 4.33 -11.37 -0.04
N ILE A 77 3.44 -10.75 -0.82
CA ILE A 77 2.14 -10.24 -0.31
C ILE A 77 1.30 -11.38 0.24
N GLN A 78 1.30 -12.54 -0.43
CA GLN A 78 0.54 -13.71 0.01
C GLN A 78 0.90 -14.11 1.44
N ASP A 79 2.17 -14.05 1.80
CA ASP A 79 2.60 -14.38 3.16
C ASP A 79 2.08 -13.38 4.20
N THR A 80 1.92 -12.10 3.83
CA THR A 80 1.40 -11.08 4.74
C THR A 80 -0.07 -11.28 5.11
N THR A 81 -0.82 -12.09 4.35
CA THR A 81 -2.22 -12.40 4.65
C THR A 81 -2.39 -13.21 5.94
N THR A 82 -1.34 -13.85 6.44
CA THR A 82 -1.36 -14.57 7.72
C THR A 82 -1.17 -13.67 8.94
N ASP A 83 -0.77 -12.42 8.75
CA ASP A 83 -0.45 -11.48 9.82
C ASP A 83 -1.58 -11.28 10.85
N PRO A 84 -2.86 -11.15 10.47
CA PRO A 84 -3.93 -11.00 11.45
C PRO A 84 -4.04 -12.17 12.43
N ILE A 85 -3.70 -13.38 11.99
CA ILE A 85 -3.78 -14.60 12.79
C ILE A 85 -2.52 -14.78 13.64
N VAL A 86 -1.34 -14.62 13.02
CA VAL A 86 -0.05 -14.99 13.64
C VAL A 86 0.46 -13.91 14.58
N VAL A 87 0.29 -12.63 14.21
CA VAL A 87 0.94 -11.51 14.90
C VAL A 87 -0.07 -10.60 15.59
N GLY A 88 -1.33 -10.68 15.19
CA GLY A 88 -2.33 -9.73 15.63
C GLY A 88 -1.93 -8.31 15.18
N ARG A 89 -2.38 -7.29 15.93
CA ARG A 89 -2.08 -5.87 15.65
C ARG A 89 -0.98 -5.31 16.56
N ALA A 90 0.01 -6.14 16.89
CA ALA A 90 1.15 -5.68 17.67
C ALA A 90 1.96 -4.63 16.91
N ALA A 91 2.45 -3.61 17.62
CA ALA A 91 3.36 -2.63 17.05
C ALA A 91 4.65 -3.33 16.60
N ARG A 92 5.15 -2.95 15.41
CA ARG A 92 6.36 -3.55 14.80
C ARG A 92 7.35 -2.47 14.46
N ALA A 93 8.62 -2.73 14.75
CA ALA A 93 9.71 -1.95 14.22
C ALA A 93 9.99 -2.31 12.74
N TYR A 94 10.58 -1.39 12.01
CA TYR A 94 11.05 -1.62 10.63
C TYR A 94 9.96 -2.15 9.68
N LEU A 95 8.82 -1.47 9.62
CA LEU A 95 7.67 -1.87 8.81
C LEU A 95 8.00 -2.09 7.33
N ASN A 96 8.95 -1.33 6.79
CA ASN A 96 9.42 -1.50 5.42
C ASN A 96 10.11 -2.84 5.17
N SER A 97 10.74 -3.44 6.18
CA SER A 97 11.36 -4.77 6.12
C SER A 97 10.38 -5.88 6.49
N GLN A 98 9.59 -5.69 7.53
CA GLN A 98 8.65 -6.72 8.00
C GLN A 98 7.38 -6.83 7.14
N ARG A 99 6.98 -5.78 6.42
CA ARG A 99 5.83 -5.75 5.52
C ARG A 99 4.52 -6.17 6.18
N SER A 100 4.22 -5.62 7.35
CA SER A 100 2.98 -5.95 8.02
C SER A 100 1.75 -5.59 7.18
N GLU A 101 0.82 -6.53 7.03
CA GLU A 101 -0.48 -6.34 6.38
C GLU A 101 -0.40 -5.70 4.97
N ASP A 102 0.65 -6.00 4.23
CA ASP A 102 0.88 -5.42 2.89
C ASP A 102 -0.17 -5.85 1.85
N TYR A 103 -1.01 -6.82 2.16
CA TYR A 103 -2.15 -7.19 1.33
C TYR A 103 -3.14 -6.04 1.11
N TYR A 104 -3.18 -5.01 1.98
CA TYR A 104 -3.96 -3.78 1.76
C TYR A 104 -3.40 -2.96 0.59
N ARG A 105 -2.27 -2.31 0.80
CA ARG A 105 -1.68 -1.37 -0.17
C ARG A 105 -0.99 -2.07 -1.32
N GLY A 106 -0.29 -3.17 -1.06
CA GLY A 106 0.28 -4.00 -2.11
C GLY A 106 -0.80 -4.64 -2.97
N GLY A 107 -1.88 -5.13 -2.35
CA GLY A 107 -3.06 -5.59 -3.06
C GLY A 107 -3.69 -4.49 -3.93
N GLN A 108 -3.80 -3.26 -3.42
CA GLN A 108 -4.26 -2.10 -4.21
C GLN A 108 -3.42 -1.90 -5.48
N MET A 109 -2.10 -2.04 -5.39
CA MET A 109 -1.21 -1.88 -6.54
C MET A 109 -1.37 -3.01 -7.57
N ILE A 110 -1.60 -4.25 -7.12
CA ILE A 110 -1.94 -5.37 -8.01
C ILE A 110 -3.23 -5.08 -8.78
N TRP A 111 -4.26 -4.60 -8.11
CA TRP A 111 -5.53 -4.28 -8.74
C TRP A 111 -5.46 -3.07 -9.68
N LEU A 112 -4.63 -2.08 -9.37
CA LEU A 112 -4.34 -0.97 -10.29
C LEU A 112 -3.69 -1.48 -11.59
N GLU A 113 -2.73 -2.39 -11.47
CA GLU A 113 -2.07 -2.96 -12.64
C GLU A 113 -3.01 -3.87 -13.44
N ALA A 114 -3.87 -4.62 -12.78
CA ALA A 114 -4.92 -5.40 -13.44
C ALA A 114 -5.89 -4.50 -14.23
N ASP A 115 -6.33 -3.38 -13.67
CA ASP A 115 -7.18 -2.40 -14.39
C ASP A 115 -6.47 -1.81 -15.62
N ALA A 116 -5.22 -1.40 -15.45
CA ALA A 116 -4.41 -0.86 -16.55
C ALA A 116 -4.24 -1.90 -17.68
N LEU A 117 -3.98 -3.16 -17.33
CA LEU A 117 -3.84 -4.26 -18.28
C LEU A 117 -5.14 -4.55 -19.03
N ILE A 118 -6.27 -4.60 -18.32
CA ILE A 118 -7.60 -4.79 -18.95
C ILE A 118 -7.86 -3.66 -19.94
N ARG A 119 -7.63 -2.40 -19.54
CA ARG A 119 -7.82 -1.23 -20.41
C ARG A 119 -6.92 -1.29 -21.64
N ALA A 120 -5.65 -1.57 -21.45
CA ALA A 120 -4.69 -1.65 -22.57
C ALA A 120 -5.09 -2.74 -23.57
N LYS A 121 -5.37 -3.95 -23.10
CA LYS A 121 -5.73 -5.09 -23.99
C LYS A 121 -7.10 -4.93 -24.65
N SER A 122 -8.03 -4.24 -24.03
CA SER A 122 -9.35 -3.98 -24.60
C SER A 122 -9.46 -2.73 -25.45
N GLY A 123 -8.37 -1.95 -25.60
CA GLY A 123 -8.41 -0.63 -26.22
C GLY A 123 -9.30 0.36 -25.47
N GLY A 124 -9.30 0.30 -24.15
CA GLY A 124 -10.09 1.17 -23.26
C GLY A 124 -11.57 0.79 -23.13
N ARG A 125 -12.04 -0.28 -23.79
CA ARG A 125 -13.45 -0.65 -23.78
C ARG A 125 -13.89 -1.37 -22.51
N LYS A 126 -12.97 -1.99 -21.80
CA LYS A 126 -13.21 -2.72 -20.53
C LYS A 126 -12.27 -2.25 -19.44
N SER A 127 -12.67 -2.47 -18.20
CA SER A 127 -11.96 -2.05 -17.00
C SER A 127 -12.29 -2.97 -15.82
N LEU A 128 -11.75 -2.68 -14.63
CA LEU A 128 -12.19 -3.34 -13.41
C LEU A 128 -13.66 -3.03 -13.03
N ASP A 129 -14.31 -2.01 -13.61
CA ASP A 129 -15.76 -1.83 -13.45
C ASP A 129 -16.52 -3.04 -14.02
N ASP A 130 -16.07 -3.60 -15.15
CA ASP A 130 -16.67 -4.79 -15.74
C ASP A 130 -16.41 -6.03 -14.89
N PHE A 131 -15.21 -6.15 -14.33
CA PHE A 131 -14.92 -7.17 -13.33
C PHE A 131 -15.85 -7.04 -12.11
N ALA A 132 -15.99 -5.84 -11.56
CA ALA A 132 -16.82 -5.61 -10.38
C ALA A 132 -18.29 -5.99 -10.64
N ARG A 133 -18.84 -5.64 -11.81
CA ARG A 133 -20.21 -6.05 -12.20
C ARG A 133 -20.34 -7.56 -12.29
N ALA A 134 -19.41 -8.24 -12.93
CA ALA A 134 -19.45 -9.70 -13.08
C ALA A 134 -19.19 -10.42 -11.75
N PHE A 135 -18.27 -9.88 -10.93
CA PHE A 135 -17.84 -10.52 -9.69
C PHE A 135 -18.82 -10.30 -8.53
N PHE A 136 -19.36 -9.11 -8.38
CA PHE A 136 -20.27 -8.76 -7.29
C PHE A 136 -21.75 -8.75 -7.70
N GLY A 137 -22.07 -8.62 -8.98
CA GLY A 137 -23.43 -8.57 -9.50
C GLY A 137 -24.01 -9.97 -9.74
N ILE A 138 -23.79 -10.90 -8.82
CA ILE A 138 -24.35 -12.25 -8.84
C ILE A 138 -25.53 -12.34 -7.88
N ASN A 139 -26.47 -13.28 -8.15
CA ASN A 139 -27.62 -13.58 -7.28
C ASN A 139 -28.41 -12.32 -6.88
N ASP A 140 -28.73 -11.47 -7.86
CA ASP A 140 -29.44 -10.20 -7.61
C ASP A 140 -30.75 -10.44 -6.87
N GLY A 141 -31.01 -9.65 -5.82
CA GLY A 141 -32.14 -9.80 -4.93
C GLY A 141 -31.97 -10.84 -3.80
N GLU A 142 -30.92 -11.65 -3.82
CA GLU A 142 -30.60 -12.57 -2.73
C GLU A 142 -29.69 -11.93 -1.71
N TRP A 143 -30.02 -12.06 -0.41
CA TRP A 143 -29.20 -11.52 0.69
C TRP A 143 -28.99 -12.54 1.82
N LYS A 144 -29.66 -13.70 1.75
CA LYS A 144 -29.71 -14.69 2.84
C LYS A 144 -28.47 -15.57 2.91
N THR A 145 -27.81 -15.77 1.80
CA THR A 145 -26.66 -16.66 1.70
C THR A 145 -25.43 -15.83 1.39
N GLN A 146 -24.39 -16.03 2.17
CA GLN A 146 -23.12 -15.42 1.87
C GLN A 146 -22.52 -16.08 0.63
N ALA A 147 -22.37 -15.32 -0.44
CA ALA A 147 -21.66 -15.77 -1.62
C ALA A 147 -20.16 -15.77 -1.34
N THR A 148 -19.52 -16.92 -1.41
CA THR A 148 -18.06 -17.00 -1.27
C THR A 148 -17.37 -17.00 -2.62
N TYR A 149 -16.03 -16.81 -2.63
CA TYR A 149 -15.18 -16.92 -3.81
C TYR A 149 -13.85 -17.57 -3.46
N THR A 150 -13.30 -18.24 -4.46
CA THR A 150 -11.95 -18.82 -4.43
C THR A 150 -10.98 -17.99 -5.28
N PHE A 151 -9.70 -18.35 -5.27
CA PHE A 151 -8.71 -17.77 -6.19
C PHE A 151 -9.10 -18.07 -7.66
N GLU A 152 -9.58 -19.26 -7.93
CA GLU A 152 -10.01 -19.69 -9.25
C GLU A 152 -11.21 -18.88 -9.76
N ASP A 153 -12.16 -18.53 -8.90
CA ASP A 153 -13.29 -17.66 -9.25
C ASP A 153 -12.83 -16.25 -9.65
N VAL A 154 -11.82 -15.71 -8.97
CA VAL A 154 -11.19 -14.42 -9.32
C VAL A 154 -10.56 -14.52 -10.71
N VAL A 155 -9.75 -15.55 -10.94
CA VAL A 155 -9.09 -15.79 -12.23
C VAL A 155 -10.10 -15.98 -13.35
N ALA A 156 -11.13 -16.80 -13.13
CA ALA A 156 -12.17 -17.05 -14.11
C ALA A 156 -12.95 -15.77 -14.47
N THR A 157 -13.31 -14.96 -13.47
CA THR A 157 -13.99 -13.68 -13.71
C THR A 157 -13.13 -12.70 -14.49
N LEU A 158 -11.85 -12.56 -14.13
CA LEU A 158 -10.90 -11.73 -14.87
C LEU A 158 -10.76 -12.18 -16.33
N ASN A 159 -10.68 -13.50 -16.58
CA ASN A 159 -10.62 -14.05 -17.93
C ASN A 159 -11.91 -13.80 -18.72
N GLY A 160 -13.08 -13.85 -18.08
CA GLY A 160 -14.35 -13.50 -18.71
C GLY A 160 -14.42 -12.03 -19.13
N VAL A 161 -13.81 -11.14 -18.38
CA VAL A 161 -13.70 -9.72 -18.73
C VAL A 161 -12.69 -9.53 -19.84
N GLN A 162 -11.46 -9.99 -19.66
CA GLN A 162 -10.37 -9.84 -20.62
C GLN A 162 -9.49 -11.09 -20.60
N PRO A 163 -9.42 -11.87 -21.67
CA PRO A 163 -8.55 -13.05 -21.72
C PRO A 163 -7.08 -12.69 -21.52
N HIS A 164 -6.46 -13.35 -20.54
CA HIS A 164 -5.05 -13.23 -20.20
C HIS A 164 -4.65 -14.36 -19.24
N ASP A 165 -3.35 -14.63 -19.11
CA ASP A 165 -2.86 -15.55 -18.07
C ASP A 165 -2.89 -14.85 -16.69
N TRP A 166 -4.10 -14.68 -16.18
CA TRP A 166 -4.34 -14.04 -14.88
C TRP A 166 -3.78 -14.83 -13.71
N LYS A 167 -3.70 -16.15 -13.85
CA LYS A 167 -3.14 -16.99 -12.79
C LYS A 167 -1.66 -16.66 -12.57
N THR A 168 -0.86 -16.69 -13.59
CA THR A 168 0.55 -16.31 -13.51
C THR A 168 0.71 -14.84 -13.12
N PHE A 169 -0.08 -13.92 -13.74
CA PHE A 169 -0.06 -12.51 -13.41
C PHE A 169 -0.24 -12.26 -11.90
N LEU A 170 -1.25 -12.86 -11.28
CA LEU A 170 -1.55 -12.68 -9.86
C LEU A 170 -0.49 -13.35 -8.98
N ARG A 171 -0.11 -14.60 -9.29
CA ARG A 171 0.85 -15.33 -8.48
C ARG A 171 2.22 -14.67 -8.44
N ASP A 172 2.71 -14.18 -9.57
CA ASP A 172 4.03 -13.52 -9.61
C ASP A 172 4.10 -12.28 -8.71
N ARG A 173 2.98 -11.55 -8.58
CA ARG A 173 2.90 -10.36 -7.70
C ARG A 173 2.67 -10.73 -6.24
N LEU A 174 1.82 -11.70 -6.00
CA LEU A 174 1.52 -12.19 -4.65
C LEU A 174 2.73 -12.88 -4.01
N ASP A 175 3.48 -13.62 -4.80
CA ASP A 175 4.66 -14.38 -4.35
C ASP A 175 5.95 -13.52 -4.36
N GLY A 176 5.85 -12.24 -4.73
CA GLY A 176 6.98 -11.32 -4.69
C GLY A 176 8.00 -11.47 -5.81
N LYS A 177 7.65 -12.13 -6.91
CA LYS A 177 8.54 -12.32 -8.06
C LYS A 177 8.69 -11.09 -8.94
N THR A 178 7.72 -10.16 -8.86
CA THR A 178 7.70 -8.92 -9.63
C THR A 178 7.47 -7.72 -8.73
N GLY A 179 7.92 -6.54 -9.17
CA GLY A 179 7.60 -5.27 -8.51
C GLY A 179 6.10 -4.95 -8.58
N LEU A 180 5.65 -4.01 -7.75
CA LEU A 180 4.23 -3.62 -7.63
C LEU A 180 3.91 -2.26 -8.24
N THR A 181 4.85 -1.61 -8.90
CA THR A 181 4.66 -0.26 -9.48
C THR A 181 4.24 -0.28 -10.95
N GLY A 182 4.19 -1.47 -11.58
CA GLY A 182 3.86 -1.62 -13.01
C GLY A 182 2.54 -0.98 -13.42
N GLY A 183 1.55 -0.94 -12.52
CA GLY A 183 0.26 -0.28 -12.77
C GLY A 183 0.35 1.24 -12.93
N ILE A 184 1.35 1.90 -12.32
CA ILE A 184 1.58 3.33 -12.46
C ILE A 184 2.01 3.66 -13.90
N GLU A 185 3.03 2.96 -14.39
CA GLU A 185 3.55 3.18 -15.75
C GLU A 185 2.54 2.76 -16.81
N ALA A 186 1.89 1.61 -16.62
CA ALA A 186 0.85 1.12 -17.51
C ALA A 186 -0.38 2.06 -17.58
N SER A 187 -0.60 2.87 -16.55
CA SER A 187 -1.63 3.93 -16.53
C SER A 187 -1.15 5.26 -17.14
N GLY A 188 0.06 5.32 -17.69
CA GLY A 188 0.63 6.51 -18.30
C GLY A 188 1.24 7.51 -17.32
N TRP A 189 1.50 7.11 -16.08
CA TRP A 189 2.09 7.95 -15.04
C TRP A 189 3.54 7.55 -14.77
N LYS A 190 4.33 8.53 -14.32
CA LYS A 190 5.69 8.33 -13.84
C LYS A 190 5.81 8.85 -12.42
N LEU A 191 6.34 8.02 -11.51
CA LEU A 191 6.71 8.47 -10.17
C LEU A 191 7.92 9.39 -10.25
N VAL A 192 7.83 10.56 -9.61
CA VAL A 192 8.92 11.52 -9.48
C VAL A 192 9.01 12.01 -8.03
N TYR A 193 10.22 12.30 -7.58
CA TYR A 193 10.49 12.91 -6.28
C TYR A 193 10.73 14.41 -6.43
N LYS A 194 10.28 15.17 -5.44
CA LYS A 194 10.45 16.63 -5.35
C LYS A 194 11.04 17.00 -4.00
N ASP A 195 11.54 18.21 -3.89
CA ASP A 195 12.12 18.73 -2.66
C ASP A 195 11.07 19.00 -1.55
N GLU A 196 9.82 19.16 -1.95
CA GLU A 196 8.70 19.41 -1.05
C GLU A 196 7.71 18.26 -1.03
N PRO A 197 7.14 17.91 0.13
CA PRO A 197 6.04 16.95 0.21
C PRO A 197 4.87 17.39 -0.67
N ASN A 198 4.18 16.45 -1.29
CA ASN A 198 2.97 16.76 -2.04
C ASN A 198 1.83 17.24 -1.14
N ALA A 199 0.76 17.78 -1.73
CA ALA A 199 -0.35 18.37 -0.97
C ALA A 199 -1.06 17.36 -0.05
N TYR A 200 -1.16 16.10 -0.48
CA TYR A 200 -1.77 15.04 0.34
C TYR A 200 -0.89 14.70 1.56
N ALA A 201 0.42 14.58 1.38
CA ALA A 201 1.35 14.36 2.49
C ALA A 201 1.31 15.52 3.50
N LYS A 202 1.36 16.78 3.03
CA LYS A 202 1.23 17.99 3.89
C LYS A 202 -0.09 17.99 4.66
N ALA A 203 -1.20 17.62 4.03
CA ALA A 203 -2.51 17.57 4.69
C ALA A 203 -2.59 16.48 5.79
N ASN A 204 -1.89 15.37 5.62
CA ASN A 204 -1.88 14.27 6.59
C ASN A 204 -0.84 14.44 7.70
N ALA A 205 0.16 15.31 7.53
CA ALA A 205 1.13 15.65 8.55
C ALA A 205 0.57 16.53 9.69
N ARG A 206 -0.75 16.77 9.73
CA ARG A 206 -1.43 17.65 10.71
C ARG A 206 -1.29 17.22 12.18
N GLY A 207 -0.68 16.07 12.46
CA GLY A 207 -0.36 15.62 13.83
C GLY A 207 0.94 16.23 14.40
N GLY A 208 1.63 17.11 13.66
CA GLY A 208 2.85 17.80 14.11
C GLY A 208 4.11 16.93 14.08
N GLY A 209 4.13 15.84 13.31
CA GLY A 209 5.34 15.05 13.05
C GLY A 209 5.94 15.36 11.69
N ALA A 210 7.19 14.96 11.48
CA ALA A 210 7.93 15.10 10.24
C ALA A 210 8.30 13.73 9.64
N ASP A 211 8.11 13.57 8.33
CA ASP A 211 8.44 12.36 7.60
C ASP A 211 9.66 12.61 6.69
N TYR A 212 10.81 12.10 7.10
CA TYR A 212 12.07 12.13 6.37
C TYR A 212 12.45 10.74 5.82
N THR A 213 11.48 9.87 5.59
CA THR A 213 11.68 8.49 5.11
C THR A 213 12.52 8.44 3.84
N TYR A 214 12.33 9.39 2.91
CA TYR A 214 13.03 9.38 1.62
C TYR A 214 14.31 10.21 1.59
N SER A 215 14.69 10.84 2.71
CA SER A 215 15.98 11.53 2.88
C SER A 215 16.84 10.84 3.94
N LEU A 216 16.54 11.05 5.21
CA LEU A 216 17.28 10.44 6.33
C LEU A 216 16.90 8.98 6.61
N GLY A 217 15.73 8.55 6.17
CA GLY A 217 15.20 7.21 6.46
C GLY A 217 14.60 7.10 7.85
N LEU A 218 13.95 8.17 8.35
CA LEU A 218 13.25 8.19 9.64
C LEU A 218 12.01 9.07 9.62
N SER A 219 11.12 8.88 10.61
CA SER A 219 10.03 9.79 10.90
C SER A 219 10.09 10.25 12.37
N LEU A 220 9.57 11.43 12.64
CA LEU A 220 9.61 12.07 13.94
C LEU A 220 8.22 12.51 14.37
N ASN A 221 7.96 12.52 15.67
CA ASN A 221 6.86 13.28 16.22
C ASN A 221 7.30 14.76 16.44
N LYS A 222 6.39 15.60 16.89
CA LYS A 222 6.66 17.02 17.10
C LYS A 222 7.69 17.32 18.19
N GLU A 223 7.91 16.38 19.11
CA GLU A 223 8.91 16.49 20.19
C GLU A 223 10.29 15.96 19.75
N GLY A 224 10.49 15.59 18.49
CA GLY A 224 11.75 15.05 17.98
C GLY A 224 12.00 13.58 18.34
N VAL A 225 10.99 12.87 18.84
CA VAL A 225 11.10 11.43 19.10
C VAL A 225 10.94 10.65 17.81
N ILE A 226 11.87 9.74 17.55
CA ILE A 226 11.90 8.91 16.35
C ILE A 226 10.82 7.85 16.44
N GLY A 227 9.83 7.94 15.56
CA GLY A 227 8.69 7.01 15.48
C GLY A 227 8.96 5.79 14.61
N ASP A 228 9.67 5.97 13.50
CA ASP A 228 10.05 4.89 12.59
C ASP A 228 11.45 5.13 12.01
N VAL A 229 12.16 4.04 11.74
CA VAL A 229 13.46 4.05 11.06
C VAL A 229 13.39 3.05 9.91
N ARG A 230 13.72 3.51 8.73
CA ARG A 230 13.78 2.69 7.53
C ARG A 230 14.93 1.69 7.62
N TRP A 231 14.62 0.39 7.60
CA TRP A 231 15.62 -0.66 7.53
C TRP A 231 16.57 -0.45 6.34
N ASP A 232 17.86 -0.57 6.59
CA ASP A 232 18.93 -0.35 5.61
C ASP A 232 19.00 1.08 5.04
N GLY A 233 18.26 2.03 5.62
CA GLY A 233 18.32 3.44 5.29
C GLY A 233 19.50 4.16 5.96
N PRO A 234 19.71 5.47 5.65
CA PRO A 234 20.81 6.24 6.21
C PRO A 234 20.82 6.27 7.75
N ALA A 235 19.67 6.56 8.37
CA ALA A 235 19.56 6.61 9.83
C ALA A 235 19.84 5.23 10.47
N PHE A 236 19.33 4.16 9.88
CA PHE A 236 19.62 2.79 10.33
C PHE A 236 21.11 2.45 10.29
N LYS A 237 21.79 2.79 9.18
CA LYS A 237 23.23 2.59 9.00
C LYS A 237 24.07 3.43 9.95
N ALA A 238 23.56 4.58 10.39
CA ALA A 238 24.18 5.44 11.41
C ALA A 238 23.94 4.93 12.84
N GLY A 239 23.20 3.83 13.04
CA GLY A 239 22.90 3.27 14.36
C GLY A 239 21.74 3.95 15.09
N ILE A 240 20.95 4.77 14.40
CA ILE A 240 19.78 5.43 14.96
C ILE A 240 18.63 4.42 15.08
N SER A 241 17.89 4.47 16.17
CA SER A 241 16.78 3.56 16.45
C SER A 241 15.50 4.30 16.83
N THR A 242 14.37 3.60 16.68
CA THR A 242 13.07 4.09 17.14
C THR A 242 13.05 4.32 18.64
N GLY A 243 12.31 5.33 19.10
CA GLY A 243 12.22 5.73 20.51
C GLY A 243 13.33 6.66 20.98
N ALA A 244 14.42 6.84 20.22
CA ALA A 244 15.41 7.87 20.51
C ALA A 244 14.85 9.28 20.26
N THR A 245 15.38 10.28 20.94
CA THR A 245 15.01 11.69 20.76
C THR A 245 16.19 12.46 20.19
N ILE A 246 15.98 13.22 19.14
CA ILE A 246 16.98 14.14 18.60
C ILE A 246 17.03 15.37 19.50
N LEU A 247 18.19 15.64 20.08
CA LEU A 247 18.42 16.79 20.97
C LEU A 247 19.06 17.97 20.23
N SER A 248 19.90 17.67 19.26
CA SER A 248 20.58 18.71 18.46
C SER A 248 20.81 18.26 17.03
N VAL A 249 21.04 19.22 16.14
CA VAL A 249 21.40 18.99 14.73
C VAL A 249 22.61 19.87 14.42
N ASN A 250 23.71 19.25 14.05
CA ASN A 250 24.98 19.95 13.77
C ASN A 250 25.39 20.94 14.89
N GLY A 251 25.09 20.56 16.15
CA GLY A 251 25.42 21.39 17.33
C GLY A 251 24.43 22.52 17.67
N GLN A 252 23.30 22.62 16.95
CA GLN A 252 22.18 23.50 17.28
C GLN A 252 21.06 22.70 17.93
N ASP A 253 20.35 23.29 18.88
CA ASP A 253 19.17 22.62 19.49
C ASP A 253 18.18 22.21 18.42
N TYR A 254 17.56 21.02 18.62
CA TYR A 254 16.62 20.47 17.67
C TYR A 254 15.40 21.36 17.49
N SER A 255 15.06 21.61 16.22
CA SER A 255 13.73 21.95 15.76
C SER A 255 13.53 21.33 14.38
N ASP A 256 12.28 21.18 13.95
CA ASP A 256 11.98 20.65 12.63
C ASP A 256 12.58 21.49 11.51
N ASP A 257 12.58 22.82 11.68
CA ASP A 257 13.20 23.77 10.71
C ASP A 257 14.72 23.58 10.63
N VAL A 258 15.41 23.47 11.79
CA VAL A 258 16.87 23.24 11.83
C VAL A 258 17.24 21.93 11.14
N LEU A 259 16.46 20.86 11.36
CA LEU A 259 16.70 19.58 10.69
C LEU A 259 16.42 19.67 9.19
N LYS A 260 15.33 20.32 8.77
CA LYS A 260 14.99 20.54 7.37
C LYS A 260 16.05 21.36 6.63
N ASP A 261 16.56 22.41 7.26
CA ASP A 261 17.64 23.22 6.71
C ASP A 261 18.94 22.42 6.57
N ALA A 262 19.28 21.61 7.56
CA ALA A 262 20.44 20.72 7.51
C ALA A 262 20.33 19.68 6.37
N ILE A 263 19.14 19.09 6.17
CA ILE A 263 18.88 18.17 5.06
C ILE A 263 19.03 18.88 3.71
N THR A 264 18.49 20.08 3.61
CA THR A 264 18.58 20.90 2.39
C THR A 264 20.02 21.29 2.07
N ALA A 265 20.79 21.71 3.09
CA ALA A 265 22.21 22.06 2.94
C ALA A 265 23.09 20.84 2.59
N ALA A 266 22.70 19.64 3.05
CA ALA A 266 23.41 18.40 2.73
C ALA A 266 23.15 17.91 1.30
N LYS A 267 22.23 18.50 0.55
CA LYS A 267 21.89 18.10 -0.80
C LYS A 267 23.10 18.24 -1.72
N GLY A 268 23.53 17.13 -2.33
CA GLY A 268 24.74 17.09 -3.15
C GLY A 268 26.06 17.07 -2.36
N SER A 269 26.01 17.10 -1.03
CA SER A 269 27.16 16.98 -0.13
C SER A 269 27.35 15.52 0.32
N LYS A 270 28.61 15.15 0.64
CA LYS A 270 28.94 13.89 1.32
C LYS A 270 29.14 14.06 2.83
N ALA A 271 29.07 15.29 3.34
CA ALA A 271 29.22 15.55 4.75
C ALA A 271 28.03 14.97 5.53
N PRO A 272 28.24 14.26 6.64
CA PRO A 272 27.17 13.73 7.46
C PRO A 272 26.44 14.86 8.20
N ILE A 273 25.15 14.68 8.43
CA ILE A 273 24.39 15.47 9.39
C ILE A 273 24.61 14.83 10.76
N GLN A 274 25.04 15.60 11.75
CA GLN A 274 25.21 15.13 13.13
C GLN A 274 23.88 15.30 13.87
N LEU A 275 23.39 14.20 14.46
CA LEU A 275 22.17 14.18 15.25
C LEU A 275 22.48 13.80 16.70
#